data_a926ecf1e84af128715e0d634e3f94da
#
_entry.id   a926ecf1e84af128715e0d634e3f94da
#
_cell.length_a   1.000
_cell.length_b   1.000
_cell.length_c   1.000
_cell.angle_alpha   90.00
_cell.angle_beta   90.00
_cell.angle_gamma   90.00
#
_symmetry.space_group_name_H-M   'P 1'
#
loop_
_entity.id
_entity.type
_entity.pdbx_description
1 polymer ?
#
loop_
_entity_poly.entity_id
_entity_poly.type
_entity_poly.pdbx_seq_one_letter_code
_entity_poly.pdbx_strand_id
1 'polypeptide(L)'
;ACAAMEKGRDVFCEKPVCLTEEDMQALLETKKRTGRKVMVGQVIRLWDEYAWLKKTVDAGTYGRVLSGVFQRVSSRPGWASCNWLHTPAQSGGVAVDMHVHDVDFVRYLLGEPDRIQAGGYRDSDGLIEQIFAIYNYGRDVAVSVEAAWDYPASFPFSATFRVKLEKATITNDANGLTVYPNDGDAFHPELAAQYT
;
A
#
# COMPACT_ATOMS: atom_id res chain seq x y z
N ALA A 1 -17.73 -0.96 -12.82
CA ALA A 1 -18.13 -1.85 -11.73
C ALA A 1 -19.64 -1.88 -11.54
N CYS A 2 -20.32 -0.72 -11.30
CA CYS A 2 -21.77 -0.65 -11.02
C CYS A 2 -22.62 -1.31 -12.11
N ALA A 3 -22.39 -0.98 -13.39
CA ALA A 3 -23.15 -1.56 -14.51
C ALA A 3 -23.04 -3.09 -14.61
N ALA A 4 -21.91 -3.67 -14.19
CA ALA A 4 -21.76 -5.13 -14.16
C ALA A 4 -22.57 -5.76 -13.02
N MET A 5 -22.55 -5.13 -11.84
CA MET A 5 -23.37 -5.59 -10.70
C MET A 5 -24.86 -5.48 -10.99
N GLU A 6 -25.33 -4.43 -11.68
CA GLU A 6 -26.72 -4.31 -12.13
C GLU A 6 -27.16 -5.46 -13.05
N LYS A 7 -26.21 -6.01 -13.82
CA LYS A 7 -26.43 -7.17 -14.68
C LYS A 7 -26.22 -8.50 -13.94
N GLY A 8 -26.17 -8.49 -12.59
CA GLY A 8 -26.04 -9.68 -11.76
C GLY A 8 -24.65 -10.30 -11.75
N ARG A 9 -23.59 -9.56 -12.11
CA ARG A 9 -22.20 -10.06 -12.10
C ARG A 9 -21.48 -9.65 -10.84
N ASP A 10 -20.65 -10.54 -10.30
CA ASP A 10 -19.62 -10.18 -9.33
C ASP A 10 -18.48 -9.47 -10.05
N VAL A 11 -17.75 -8.61 -9.36
CA VAL A 11 -16.74 -7.73 -9.95
C VAL A 11 -15.38 -7.92 -9.28
N PHE A 12 -14.36 -8.16 -10.09
CA PHE A 12 -12.97 -7.91 -9.73
C PHE A 12 -12.56 -6.58 -10.36
N CYS A 13 -12.06 -5.66 -9.56
CA CYS A 13 -11.69 -4.32 -9.99
C CYS A 13 -10.23 -4.03 -9.63
N GLU A 14 -9.44 -3.54 -10.60
CA GLU A 14 -8.09 -3.06 -10.31
C GLU A 14 -8.12 -1.82 -9.41
N LYS A 15 -7.00 -1.59 -8.74
CA LYS A 15 -6.76 -0.36 -7.98
C LYS A 15 -6.41 0.83 -8.93
N PRO A 16 -6.69 2.04 -8.58
CA PRO A 16 -7.62 2.46 -7.52
C PRO A 16 -9.06 2.15 -7.92
N VAL A 17 -9.87 1.76 -6.98
CA VAL A 17 -11.26 1.38 -7.26
C VAL A 17 -12.11 2.57 -7.74
N CYS A 18 -11.76 3.78 -7.31
CA CYS A 18 -12.35 5.06 -7.72
C CYS A 18 -11.41 6.20 -7.34
N LEU A 19 -11.68 7.40 -7.85
CA LEU A 19 -10.91 8.61 -7.59
C LEU A 19 -11.65 9.60 -6.67
N THR A 20 -12.97 9.46 -6.56
CA THR A 20 -13.81 10.37 -5.79
C THR A 20 -14.62 9.63 -4.72
N GLU A 21 -15.06 10.36 -3.71
CA GLU A 21 -15.92 9.83 -2.66
C GLU A 21 -17.31 9.49 -3.22
N GLU A 22 -17.82 10.29 -4.15
CA GLU A 22 -19.10 10.08 -4.82
C GLU A 22 -19.14 8.75 -5.57
N ASP A 23 -18.06 8.44 -6.31
CA ASP A 23 -17.92 7.16 -7.02
C ASP A 23 -17.86 5.98 -6.05
N MET A 24 -17.18 6.16 -4.91
CA MET A 24 -17.11 5.14 -3.86
C MET A 24 -18.49 4.90 -3.26
N GLN A 25 -19.25 5.95 -2.93
CA GLN A 25 -20.61 5.82 -2.40
C GLN A 25 -21.51 5.11 -3.40
N ALA A 26 -21.49 5.51 -4.68
CA ALA A 26 -22.27 4.86 -5.74
C ALA A 26 -21.92 3.36 -5.86
N LEU A 27 -20.65 2.99 -5.76
CA LEU A 27 -20.20 1.60 -5.76
C LEU A 27 -20.76 0.82 -4.57
N LEU A 28 -20.66 1.39 -3.35
CA LEU A 28 -21.13 0.75 -2.11
C LEU A 28 -22.64 0.58 -2.10
N GLU A 29 -23.40 1.58 -2.54
CA GLU A 29 -24.85 1.52 -2.67
C GLU A 29 -25.29 0.46 -3.68
N THR A 30 -24.62 0.42 -4.84
CA THR A 30 -24.90 -0.59 -5.88
C THR A 30 -24.60 -1.99 -5.36
N LYS A 31 -23.45 -2.18 -4.69
CA LYS A 31 -23.09 -3.46 -4.06
C LYS A 31 -24.16 -3.89 -3.05
N LYS A 32 -24.60 -2.98 -2.18
CA LYS A 32 -25.64 -3.24 -1.16
C LYS A 32 -26.97 -3.64 -1.82
N ARG A 33 -27.40 -2.90 -2.83
CA ARG A 33 -28.69 -3.12 -3.51
C ARG A 33 -28.72 -4.39 -4.34
N THR A 34 -27.61 -4.72 -5.03
CA THR A 34 -27.54 -5.90 -5.91
C THR A 34 -27.14 -7.18 -5.19
N GLY A 35 -26.55 -7.08 -3.98
CA GLY A 35 -25.98 -8.22 -3.26
C GLY A 35 -24.75 -8.84 -3.93
N ARG A 36 -24.15 -8.17 -4.94
CA ARG A 36 -23.00 -8.69 -5.67
C ARG A 36 -21.70 -8.47 -4.89
N LYS A 37 -20.72 -9.36 -5.18
CA LYS A 37 -19.38 -9.26 -4.58
C LYS A 37 -18.52 -8.31 -5.40
N VAL A 38 -17.72 -7.50 -4.70
CA VAL A 38 -16.67 -6.68 -5.30
C VAL A 38 -15.37 -7.02 -4.59
N MET A 39 -14.35 -7.36 -5.35
CA MET A 39 -12.99 -7.55 -4.90
C MET A 39 -12.10 -6.51 -5.58
N VAL A 40 -11.27 -5.83 -4.80
CA VAL A 40 -10.28 -4.85 -5.30
C VAL A 40 -8.91 -5.51 -5.38
N GLY A 41 -8.18 -5.28 -6.46
CA GLY A 41 -6.87 -5.84 -6.73
C GLY A 41 -5.75 -5.20 -5.88
N GLN A 42 -5.80 -5.37 -4.56
CA GLN A 42 -4.74 -4.93 -3.64
C GLN A 42 -3.60 -5.94 -3.61
N VAL A 43 -2.84 -5.98 -4.71
CA VAL A 43 -1.90 -7.07 -5.04
C VAL A 43 -0.78 -7.24 -4.02
N ILE A 44 -0.30 -6.19 -3.35
CA ILE A 44 0.82 -6.34 -2.42
C ILE A 44 0.48 -7.16 -1.17
N ARG A 45 -0.79 -7.32 -0.84
CA ARG A 45 -1.21 -8.27 0.20
C ARG A 45 -0.82 -9.71 -0.12
N LEU A 46 -0.57 -9.99 -1.42
CA LEU A 46 -0.24 -11.30 -1.96
C LEU A 46 1.25 -11.45 -2.32
N TRP A 47 2.05 -10.39 -2.21
CA TRP A 47 3.49 -10.50 -2.36
C TRP A 47 4.07 -11.27 -1.17
N ASP A 48 4.96 -12.21 -1.43
CA ASP A 48 5.42 -13.18 -0.42
C ASP A 48 5.99 -12.53 0.83
N GLU A 49 6.77 -11.46 0.69
CA GLU A 49 7.37 -10.71 1.80
C GLU A 49 6.30 -10.00 2.66
N TYR A 50 5.30 -9.41 2.01
CA TYR A 50 4.21 -8.72 2.69
C TYR A 50 3.26 -9.70 3.38
N ALA A 51 2.93 -10.79 2.71
CA ALA A 51 2.10 -11.85 3.28
C ALA A 51 2.79 -12.53 4.47
N TRP A 52 4.11 -12.76 4.36
CA TRP A 52 4.91 -13.29 5.47
C TRP A 52 4.92 -12.33 6.67
N LEU A 53 5.12 -11.03 6.42
CA LEU A 53 5.06 -10.00 7.48
C LEU A 53 3.70 -10.01 8.18
N LYS A 54 2.60 -10.01 7.40
CA LYS A 54 1.24 -10.07 7.97
C LYS A 54 1.03 -11.30 8.84
N LYS A 55 1.39 -12.48 8.34
CA LYS A 55 1.29 -13.74 9.09
C LYS A 55 2.10 -13.71 10.40
N THR A 56 3.30 -13.15 10.35
CA THR A 56 4.21 -13.05 11.50
C THR A 56 3.66 -12.08 12.56
N VAL A 57 3.10 -10.95 12.15
CA VAL A 57 2.48 -9.98 13.06
C VAL A 57 1.20 -10.55 13.68
N ASP A 58 0.33 -11.19 12.89
CA ASP A 58 -0.90 -11.80 13.39
C ASP A 58 -0.64 -12.95 14.38
N ALA A 59 0.41 -13.71 14.15
CA ALA A 59 0.84 -14.76 15.06
C ALA A 59 1.49 -14.23 16.36
N GLY A 60 1.81 -12.92 16.43
CA GLY A 60 2.50 -12.33 17.57
C GLY A 60 3.90 -12.85 17.82
N THR A 61 4.55 -13.43 16.80
CA THR A 61 5.83 -14.15 16.91
C THR A 61 6.92 -13.30 17.59
N TYR A 62 6.97 -12.01 17.24
CA TYR A 62 7.95 -11.06 17.80
C TYR A 62 7.32 -9.98 18.68
N GLY A 63 6.11 -10.23 19.20
CA GLY A 63 5.38 -9.27 20.00
C GLY A 63 4.69 -8.19 19.16
N ARG A 64 4.33 -7.07 19.80
CA ARG A 64 3.59 -5.98 19.16
C ARG A 64 4.48 -5.20 18.19
N VAL A 65 3.86 -4.62 17.15
CA VAL A 65 4.50 -3.59 16.33
C VAL A 65 4.71 -2.32 17.15
N LEU A 66 5.89 -1.74 17.06
CA LEU A 66 6.27 -0.51 17.75
C LEU A 66 6.35 0.68 16.76
N SER A 67 6.85 0.43 15.56
CA SER A 67 6.88 1.43 14.48
C SER A 67 7.06 0.77 13.12
N GLY A 68 6.77 1.51 12.06
CA GLY A 68 6.97 1.06 10.69
C GLY A 68 7.38 2.19 9.76
N VAL A 69 8.12 1.85 8.72
CA VAL A 69 8.42 2.71 7.58
C VAL A 69 8.15 1.90 6.33
N PHE A 70 7.32 2.42 5.45
CA PHE A 70 7.03 1.85 4.14
C PHE A 70 7.37 2.89 3.08
N GLN A 71 8.01 2.46 2.01
CA GLN A 71 8.44 3.34 0.94
C GLN A 71 8.19 2.68 -0.41
N ARG A 72 7.61 3.45 -1.33
CA ARG A 72 7.40 3.04 -2.71
C ARG A 72 7.77 4.19 -3.63
N VAL A 73 8.91 4.08 -4.29
CA VAL A 73 9.48 5.16 -5.09
C VAL A 73 9.95 4.66 -6.45
N SER A 74 9.84 5.50 -7.47
CA SER A 74 10.28 5.18 -8.82
C SER A 74 10.63 6.43 -9.61
N SER A 75 11.21 6.23 -10.78
CA SER A 75 11.18 7.25 -11.81
C SER A 75 9.75 7.44 -12.35
N ARG A 76 9.51 8.59 -12.97
CA ARG A 76 8.20 8.93 -13.56
C ARG A 76 7.80 7.86 -14.60
N PRO A 77 6.59 7.27 -14.49
CA PRO A 77 6.16 6.23 -15.40
C PRO A 77 5.93 6.79 -16.81
N GLY A 78 6.75 6.34 -17.79
CA GLY A 78 6.64 6.74 -19.19
C GLY A 78 5.90 5.73 -20.07
N TRP A 79 5.45 4.61 -19.52
CA TRP A 79 4.84 3.50 -20.26
C TRP A 79 3.32 3.64 -20.45
N ALA A 80 2.68 4.55 -19.72
CA ALA A 80 1.23 4.71 -19.78
C ALA A 80 0.78 5.32 -21.10
N SER A 81 -0.13 4.66 -21.80
CA SER A 81 -0.76 5.20 -23.02
C SER A 81 -1.56 6.46 -22.71
N CYS A 82 -1.58 7.41 -23.65
CA CYS A 82 -2.37 8.65 -23.54
C CYS A 82 -2.04 9.53 -22.32
N ASN A 83 -0.89 9.34 -21.70
CA ASN A 83 -0.38 10.16 -20.61
C ASN A 83 -1.34 10.31 -19.39
N TRP A 84 -2.26 9.38 -19.20
CA TRP A 84 -3.31 9.48 -18.18
C TRP A 84 -2.77 9.55 -16.74
N LEU A 85 -1.62 8.91 -16.48
CA LEU A 85 -0.96 8.95 -15.15
C LEU A 85 -0.54 10.37 -14.77
N HIS A 86 -0.21 11.21 -15.75
CA HIS A 86 0.19 12.60 -15.54
C HIS A 86 -0.98 13.60 -15.59
N THR A 87 -2.20 13.09 -15.66
CA THR A 87 -3.42 13.92 -15.63
C THR A 87 -4.07 13.78 -14.25
N PRO A 88 -4.03 14.83 -13.38
CA PRO A 88 -4.52 14.72 -11.99
C PRO A 88 -5.95 14.19 -11.89
N ALA A 89 -6.83 14.65 -12.78
CA ALA A 89 -8.24 14.22 -12.81
C ALA A 89 -8.45 12.76 -13.22
N GLN A 90 -7.43 12.10 -13.80
CA GLN A 90 -7.52 10.71 -14.26
C GLN A 90 -6.81 9.72 -13.35
N SER A 91 -5.69 10.13 -12.75
CA SER A 91 -4.85 9.25 -11.91
C SER A 91 -4.95 9.54 -10.41
N GLY A 92 -5.23 10.78 -10.03
CA GLY A 92 -5.09 11.25 -8.66
C GLY A 92 -3.62 11.40 -8.22
N GLY A 93 -2.65 11.24 -9.14
CA GLY A 93 -1.22 11.34 -8.88
C GLY A 93 -0.68 10.15 -8.06
N VAL A 94 0.55 10.29 -7.59
CA VAL A 94 1.23 9.26 -6.80
C VAL A 94 0.44 8.86 -5.54
N ALA A 95 -0.33 9.79 -4.98
CA ALA A 95 -1.11 9.55 -3.77
C ALA A 95 -2.19 8.48 -3.97
N VAL A 96 -2.81 8.43 -5.14
CA VAL A 96 -3.91 7.51 -5.44
C VAL A 96 -3.42 6.31 -6.24
N ASP A 97 -2.40 6.47 -7.10
CA ASP A 97 -1.91 5.37 -7.93
C ASP A 97 -0.88 4.48 -7.20
N MET A 98 0.11 5.07 -6.51
CA MET A 98 1.17 4.31 -5.84
C MET A 98 0.98 4.19 -4.32
N HIS A 99 0.72 5.30 -3.64
CA HIS A 99 0.62 5.33 -2.18
C HIS A 99 -0.52 4.46 -1.65
N VAL A 100 -1.58 4.28 -2.45
CA VAL A 100 -2.73 3.41 -2.12
C VAL A 100 -2.32 1.99 -1.73
N HIS A 101 -1.26 1.45 -2.33
CA HIS A 101 -0.78 0.11 -2.04
C HIS A 101 -0.31 -0.03 -0.59
N ASP A 102 0.54 0.90 -0.14
CA ASP A 102 1.12 0.83 1.20
C ASP A 102 0.14 1.33 2.27
N VAL A 103 -0.74 2.28 1.93
CA VAL A 103 -1.88 2.67 2.78
C VAL A 103 -2.78 1.47 3.05
N ASP A 104 -3.16 0.75 2.00
CA ASP A 104 -3.98 -0.45 2.12
C ASP A 104 -3.30 -1.51 2.97
N PHE A 105 -2.00 -1.74 2.74
CA PHE A 105 -1.26 -2.76 3.48
C PHE A 105 -1.09 -2.40 4.96
N VAL A 106 -0.77 -1.14 5.28
CA VAL A 106 -0.65 -0.68 6.68
C VAL A 106 -1.99 -0.82 7.41
N ARG A 107 -3.11 -0.46 6.76
CA ARG A 107 -4.46 -0.70 7.31
C ARG A 107 -4.78 -2.19 7.46
N TYR A 108 -4.35 -3.02 6.51
CA TYR A 108 -4.49 -4.47 6.60
C TYR A 108 -3.66 -5.07 7.74
N LEU A 109 -2.48 -4.50 8.00
CA LEU A 109 -1.57 -4.96 9.03
C LEU A 109 -2.03 -4.55 10.44
N LEU A 110 -2.45 -3.28 10.62
CA LEU A 110 -2.66 -2.64 11.93
C LEU A 110 -4.09 -2.15 12.18
N GLY A 111 -4.96 -2.18 11.17
CA GLY A 111 -6.31 -1.60 11.26
C GLY A 111 -6.34 -0.11 10.92
N GLU A 112 -7.39 0.57 11.37
CA GLU A 112 -7.56 2.00 11.12
C GLU A 112 -6.70 2.84 12.08
N PRO A 113 -5.98 3.86 11.56
CA PRO A 113 -5.22 4.77 12.42
C PRO A 113 -6.14 5.76 13.14
N ASP A 114 -5.75 6.18 14.34
CA ASP A 114 -6.47 7.21 15.09
C ASP A 114 -6.23 8.62 14.53
N ARG A 115 -5.06 8.83 13.92
CA ARG A 115 -4.65 10.13 13.38
C ARG A 115 -3.75 9.95 12.17
N ILE A 116 -3.93 10.83 11.18
CA ILE A 116 -3.11 10.90 9.98
C ILE A 116 -2.55 12.32 9.85
N GLN A 117 -1.26 12.40 9.51
CA GLN A 117 -0.58 13.63 9.11
C GLN A 117 0.07 13.36 7.76
N ALA A 118 -0.16 14.23 6.79
CA ALA A 118 0.42 14.08 5.45
C ALA A 118 0.93 15.41 4.91
N GLY A 119 1.96 15.31 4.09
CA GLY A 119 2.54 16.41 3.34
C GLY A 119 3.26 15.87 2.11
N GLY A 120 3.67 16.75 1.21
CA GLY A 120 4.33 16.29 0.01
C GLY A 120 4.60 17.41 -0.99
N TYR A 121 5.02 17.00 -2.19
CA TYR A 121 5.36 17.89 -3.30
C TYR A 121 4.34 17.75 -4.43
N ARG A 122 4.01 18.90 -5.04
CA ARG A 122 3.19 18.98 -6.25
C ARG A 122 3.99 19.65 -7.35
N ASP A 123 3.81 19.19 -8.57
CA ASP A 123 4.35 19.89 -9.74
C ASP A 123 3.55 21.17 -10.08
N SER A 124 3.96 21.87 -11.16
CA SER A 124 3.30 23.10 -11.63
C SER A 124 1.84 22.89 -12.03
N ASP A 125 1.46 21.70 -12.42
CA ASP A 125 0.11 21.35 -12.87
C ASP A 125 -0.77 20.85 -11.71
N GLY A 126 -0.20 20.84 -10.48
CA GLY A 126 -0.89 20.43 -9.26
C GLY A 126 -0.93 18.92 -9.02
N LEU A 127 -0.23 18.14 -9.86
CA LEU A 127 -0.10 16.70 -9.65
C LEU A 127 0.75 16.40 -8.41
N ILE A 128 0.27 15.52 -7.55
CA ILE A 128 1.06 15.06 -6.42
C ILE A 128 2.12 14.10 -6.94
N GLU A 129 3.39 14.50 -6.83
CA GLU A 129 4.56 13.74 -7.28
C GLU A 129 5.23 12.99 -6.14
N GLN A 130 5.12 13.51 -4.92
CA GLN A 130 5.62 12.86 -3.72
C GLN A 130 4.66 13.09 -2.56
N ILE A 131 4.46 12.09 -1.72
CA ILE A 131 3.66 12.15 -0.51
C ILE A 131 4.37 11.43 0.63
N PHE A 132 4.36 12.06 1.80
CA PHE A 132 4.75 11.48 3.08
C PHE A 132 3.52 11.48 3.98
N ALA A 133 3.22 10.36 4.60
CA ALA A 133 2.14 10.26 5.57
C ALA A 133 2.62 9.56 6.84
N ILE A 134 2.14 10.03 7.99
CA ILE A 134 2.34 9.39 9.29
C ILE A 134 0.99 8.96 9.82
N TYR A 135 0.86 7.67 10.05
CA TYR A 135 -0.32 7.02 10.63
C TYR A 135 -0.03 6.70 12.09
N ASN A 136 -0.82 7.25 13.00
CA ASN A 136 -0.67 7.03 14.44
C ASN A 136 -1.73 6.04 14.93
N TYR A 137 -1.31 5.09 15.75
CA TYR A 137 -2.13 4.07 16.38
C TYR A 137 -1.92 4.16 17.90
N GLY A 138 -2.91 4.68 18.62
CA GLY A 138 -2.73 5.02 20.02
C GLY A 138 -1.69 6.11 20.24
N ARG A 139 -1.00 6.04 21.38
CA ARG A 139 0.05 7.01 21.74
C ARG A 139 1.45 6.57 21.31
N ASP A 140 1.64 5.27 21.08
CA ASP A 140 2.96 4.66 21.11
C ASP A 140 3.38 4.05 19.77
N VAL A 141 2.49 3.95 18.77
CA VAL A 141 2.81 3.37 17.46
C VAL A 141 2.60 4.40 16.37
N ALA A 142 3.65 4.60 15.58
CA ALA A 142 3.59 5.44 14.38
C ALA A 142 4.19 4.69 13.18
N VAL A 143 3.51 4.80 12.04
CA VAL A 143 3.98 4.25 10.77
C VAL A 143 4.11 5.37 9.76
N SER A 144 5.29 5.50 9.17
CA SER A 144 5.56 6.42 8.06
C SER A 144 5.38 5.70 6.73
N VAL A 145 4.69 6.32 5.80
CA VAL A 145 4.50 5.81 4.44
C VAL A 145 4.88 6.89 3.45
N GLU A 146 5.81 6.58 2.56
CA GLU A 146 6.26 7.45 1.48
C GLU A 146 5.94 6.84 0.12
N ALA A 147 5.47 7.69 -0.81
CA ALA A 147 5.43 7.34 -2.22
C ALA A 147 5.89 8.54 -3.06
N ALA A 148 6.67 8.24 -4.11
CA ALA A 148 7.14 9.24 -5.07
C ALA A 148 7.42 8.59 -6.42
N TRP A 149 7.23 9.34 -7.52
CA TRP A 149 7.53 8.88 -8.87
C TRP A 149 8.22 9.93 -9.76
N ASP A 150 8.72 10.99 -9.17
CA ASP A 150 9.39 12.09 -9.85
C ASP A 150 10.94 11.98 -9.85
N TYR A 151 11.45 10.81 -9.47
CA TYR A 151 12.88 10.55 -9.50
C TYR A 151 13.43 10.47 -10.95
N PRO A 152 14.74 10.72 -11.15
CA PRO A 152 15.37 10.60 -12.47
C PRO A 152 15.11 9.24 -13.12
N ALA A 153 15.09 9.19 -14.45
CA ALA A 153 14.84 7.95 -15.20
C ALA A 153 15.81 6.79 -14.89
N SER A 154 17.00 7.10 -14.38
CA SER A 154 17.98 6.12 -13.92
C SER A 154 17.68 5.56 -12.53
N PHE A 155 16.73 6.15 -11.80
CA PHE A 155 16.36 5.68 -10.45
C PHE A 155 15.50 4.41 -10.56
N PRO A 156 15.89 3.31 -9.91
CA PRO A 156 15.14 2.07 -9.99
C PRO A 156 13.82 2.15 -9.21
N PHE A 157 12.82 1.38 -9.64
CA PHE A 157 11.67 1.13 -8.79
C PHE A 157 12.11 0.48 -7.47
N SER A 158 11.61 0.99 -6.37
CA SER A 158 11.89 0.46 -5.03
C SER A 158 10.61 0.39 -4.21
N ALA A 159 10.36 -0.78 -3.65
CA ALA A 159 9.26 -1.03 -2.70
C ALA A 159 9.87 -1.69 -1.46
N THR A 160 9.98 -0.94 -0.38
CA THR A 160 10.68 -1.37 0.83
C THR A 160 9.83 -1.18 2.06
N PHE A 161 10.13 -1.96 3.09
CA PHE A 161 9.61 -1.67 4.42
C PHE A 161 10.64 -2.00 5.52
N ARG A 162 10.47 -1.36 6.67
CA ARG A 162 11.11 -1.69 7.93
C ARG A 162 10.07 -1.60 9.04
N VAL A 163 9.83 -2.71 9.72
CA VAL A 163 8.89 -2.80 10.84
C VAL A 163 9.64 -3.22 12.08
N LYS A 164 9.55 -2.39 13.12
CA LYS A 164 10.10 -2.69 14.44
C LYS A 164 9.04 -3.30 15.34
N LEU A 165 9.34 -4.44 15.91
CA LEU A 165 8.52 -5.15 16.88
C LEU A 165 9.25 -5.19 18.25
N GLU A 166 8.58 -5.69 19.28
CA GLU A 166 9.15 -5.78 20.64
C GLU A 166 10.41 -6.65 20.67
N LYS A 167 10.46 -7.72 19.85
CA LYS A 167 11.54 -8.72 19.89
C LYS A 167 12.35 -8.83 18.59
N ALA A 168 12.02 -8.08 17.56
CA ALA A 168 12.74 -8.09 16.29
C ALA A 168 12.53 -6.81 15.48
N THR A 169 13.42 -6.57 14.52
CA THR A 169 13.17 -5.66 13.40
C THR A 169 13.13 -6.47 12.11
N ILE A 170 12.15 -6.22 11.26
CA ILE A 170 11.96 -6.90 9.98
C ILE A 170 12.12 -5.86 8.88
N THR A 171 12.97 -6.14 7.90
CA THR A 171 13.15 -5.28 6.72
C THR A 171 12.88 -6.07 5.45
N ASN A 172 12.41 -5.36 4.42
CA ASN A 172 12.44 -5.80 3.04
C ASN A 172 13.05 -4.70 2.20
N ASP A 173 14.19 -4.97 1.60
CA ASP A 173 14.96 -4.02 0.80
C ASP A 173 15.68 -4.73 -0.36
N ALA A 174 16.72 -4.11 -0.93
CA ALA A 174 17.50 -4.70 -2.02
C ALA A 174 18.17 -6.05 -1.67
N ASN A 175 18.32 -6.37 -0.36
CA ASN A 175 18.85 -7.63 0.12
C ASN A 175 17.74 -8.67 0.38
N GLY A 176 16.50 -8.33 0.10
CA GLY A 176 15.33 -9.15 0.38
C GLY A 176 14.80 -9.03 1.80
N LEU A 177 13.89 -9.94 2.15
CA LEU A 177 13.29 -9.98 3.49
C LEU A 177 14.31 -10.49 4.50
N THR A 178 14.55 -9.70 5.55
CA THR A 178 15.51 -10.01 6.61
C THR A 178 14.89 -9.77 7.98
N VAL A 179 15.09 -10.70 8.88
CA VAL A 179 14.70 -10.60 10.29
C VAL A 179 15.93 -10.38 11.15
N TYR A 180 15.88 -9.36 11.99
CA TYR A 180 16.90 -9.02 13.01
C TYR A 180 16.27 -9.23 14.38
N PRO A 181 16.38 -10.44 14.98
CA PRO A 181 15.89 -10.67 16.34
C PRO A 181 16.71 -9.87 17.36
N ASN A 182 16.11 -9.51 18.51
CA ASN A 182 16.85 -8.85 19.58
C ASN A 182 17.94 -9.76 20.16
N ASP A 183 17.70 -11.08 20.13
CA ASP A 183 18.62 -12.10 20.59
C ASP A 183 18.89 -13.09 19.44
N GLY A 184 20.13 -13.20 19.00
CA GLY A 184 20.58 -14.09 17.93
C GLY A 184 20.97 -13.35 16.64
N ASP A 185 21.31 -14.13 15.62
CA ASP A 185 21.79 -13.63 14.34
C ASP A 185 20.64 -13.24 13.41
N ALA A 186 20.90 -12.30 12.51
CA ALA A 186 19.99 -11.96 11.44
C ALA A 186 19.84 -13.13 10.45
N PHE A 187 18.66 -13.31 9.90
CA PHE A 187 18.39 -14.37 8.94
C PHE A 187 17.37 -13.95 7.88
N HIS A 188 17.37 -14.66 6.76
CA HIS A 188 16.36 -14.57 5.71
C HIS A 188 15.34 -15.69 5.92
N PRO A 189 14.05 -15.36 6.16
CA PRO A 189 13.04 -16.40 6.31
C PRO A 189 12.75 -17.08 4.98
N GLU A 190 12.41 -18.37 5.03
CA GLU A 190 11.89 -19.06 3.86
C GLU A 190 10.50 -18.49 3.53
N LEU A 191 10.36 -18.00 2.29
CA LEU A 191 9.08 -17.57 1.75
C LEU A 191 8.42 -18.77 1.08
N ALA A 192 7.29 -19.21 1.62
CA ALA A 192 6.48 -20.20 0.92
C ALA A 192 5.86 -19.50 -0.30
N ALA A 193 6.19 -19.98 -1.50
CA ALA A 193 5.51 -19.52 -2.71
C ALA A 193 3.99 -19.73 -2.50
N GLN A 194 3.26 -18.62 -2.43
CA GLN A 194 1.82 -18.69 -2.16
C GLN A 194 1.03 -19.16 -3.39
N TYR A 195 1.66 -19.11 -4.56
CA TYR A 195 1.06 -19.45 -5.85
C TYR A 195 2.08 -20.21 -6.70
N THR A 196 1.98 -21.52 -6.72
CA THR A 196 2.57 -22.38 -7.75
C THR A 196 1.48 -22.82 -8.71
#